data_7b7d5c9b9bf91370cbdf62d829bfa830
#
_entry.id   7b7d5c9b9bf91370cbdf62d829bfa830
#
_cell.length_a   1.000
_cell.length_b   1.000
_cell.length_c   1.000
_cell.angle_alpha   90.00
_cell.angle_beta   90.00
_cell.angle_gamma   90.00
#
_symmetry.space_group_name_H-M   'P 1'
#
loop_
_entity.id
_entity.type
_entity.pdbx_description
1 polymer ?
#
loop_
_entity_poly.entity_id
_entity_poly.type
_entity_poly.pdbx_seq_one_letter_code
_entity_poly.pdbx_strand_id
1 'polypeptide(L)'
;EAYGDEWKGVSVADGKDTLYNPTKAKEEFAKAKADLQAQGVEFPIHLDLPTSSTYTEGIKQAQSFKQSVESTLGAENIVIDLNMISEDDLQRVTYFAENASQQDWDLNNNLGWGPDYTDPSSYIDITSGKSGENANAYFGFDAGTNNAAAKAAGFDEYDQLIEDAQKETTDVNKRYEKYAAAQAWLTDSALLIPIHSDGASPVVRKTVPYSAAFAWTGHKGQTFNYKYLEVQDKVVSAKDYDKARDQWKKEKEKSNKKAQEELEKHVK
;
A
#
# COMPACT_ATOMS: atom_id res chain seq x y z
N GLU A 1 -6.31 5.08 16.92
CA GLU A 1 -7.78 4.91 16.92
C GLU A 1 -8.27 4.13 15.70
N ALA A 2 -7.69 4.37 14.51
CA ALA A 2 -8.11 3.69 13.29
C ALA A 2 -7.86 2.17 13.28
N TYR A 3 -6.91 1.68 14.08
CA TYR A 3 -6.54 0.26 14.15
C TYR A 3 -7.20 -0.51 15.30
N GLY A 4 -8.23 0.04 15.91
CA GLY A 4 -8.90 -0.57 17.06
C GLY A 4 -8.17 -0.38 18.40
N ASP A 5 -8.80 -0.86 19.48
CA ASP A 5 -8.28 -0.64 20.83
C ASP A 5 -6.98 -1.40 21.12
N GLU A 6 -6.72 -2.51 20.47
CA GLU A 6 -5.49 -3.30 20.62
C GLU A 6 -4.23 -2.59 20.10
N TRP A 7 -4.39 -1.64 19.20
CA TRP A 7 -3.32 -0.80 18.66
C TRP A 7 -3.23 0.56 19.34
N LYS A 8 -4.12 0.82 20.28
CA LYS A 8 -4.17 2.08 21.01
C LYS A 8 -2.93 2.25 21.88
N GLY A 9 -2.24 3.37 21.68
CA GLY A 9 -0.99 3.67 22.38
C GLY A 9 0.26 3.02 21.79
N VAL A 10 0.12 2.28 20.70
CA VAL A 10 1.27 1.75 19.97
C VAL A 10 1.88 2.87 19.13
N SER A 11 3.18 3.07 19.25
CA SER A 11 3.91 4.11 18.55
C SER A 11 5.09 3.53 17.78
N VAL A 12 5.13 3.73 16.48
CA VAL A 12 6.31 3.41 15.65
C VAL A 12 7.49 4.35 15.92
N ALA A 13 7.26 5.47 16.60
CA ALA A 13 8.29 6.46 16.90
C ALA A 13 9.28 6.00 17.98
N ASP A 14 8.97 4.97 18.75
CA ASP A 14 9.84 4.39 19.77
C ASP A 14 10.78 3.30 19.22
N GLY A 15 10.75 3.05 17.92
CA GLY A 15 11.55 2.03 17.24
C GLY A 15 11.05 0.60 17.42
N LYS A 16 9.86 0.41 17.99
CA LYS A 16 9.22 -0.92 18.07
C LYS A 16 8.37 -1.13 16.83
N ASP A 17 8.51 -2.31 16.25
CA ASP A 17 7.66 -2.75 15.17
C ASP A 17 6.31 -3.22 15.72
N THR A 18 5.30 -2.39 15.53
CA THR A 18 3.96 -2.62 16.06
C THR A 18 3.17 -3.63 15.26
N LEU A 19 3.57 -3.88 14.01
CA LEU A 19 2.94 -4.87 13.13
C LEU A 19 3.62 -6.24 13.24
N TYR A 20 4.82 -6.32 13.81
CA TYR A 20 5.54 -7.56 14.03
C TYR A 20 5.38 -8.04 15.48
N ASN A 21 4.52 -9.04 15.68
CA ASN A 21 4.27 -9.62 17.00
C ASN A 21 4.21 -11.15 16.95
N PRO A 22 5.36 -11.85 17.03
CA PRO A 22 5.42 -13.32 16.95
C PRO A 22 4.61 -14.04 18.02
N THR A 23 4.45 -13.43 19.20
CA THR A 23 3.66 -14.03 20.28
C THR A 23 2.19 -14.02 19.93
N LYS A 24 1.65 -12.86 19.54
CA LYS A 24 0.27 -12.74 19.09
C LYS A 24 0.00 -13.60 17.86
N ALA A 25 0.92 -13.63 16.89
CA ALA A 25 0.80 -14.49 15.71
C ALA A 25 0.63 -15.98 16.07
N LYS A 26 1.39 -16.49 17.05
CA LYS A 26 1.23 -17.87 17.53
C LYS A 26 -0.12 -18.12 18.22
N GLU A 27 -0.59 -17.16 19.00
CA GLU A 27 -1.88 -17.25 19.69
C GLU A 27 -3.05 -17.28 18.68
N GLU A 28 -3.04 -16.38 17.73
CA GLU A 28 -4.08 -16.33 16.68
C GLU A 28 -4.02 -17.55 15.76
N PHE A 29 -2.81 -17.97 15.37
CA PHE A 29 -2.65 -19.18 14.57
C PHE A 29 -3.15 -20.43 15.31
N ALA A 30 -2.94 -20.55 16.62
CA ALA A 30 -3.43 -21.68 17.40
C ALA A 30 -4.97 -21.79 17.39
N LYS A 31 -5.66 -20.65 17.43
CA LYS A 31 -7.12 -20.58 17.29
C LYS A 31 -7.54 -21.00 15.88
N ALA A 32 -6.97 -20.37 14.86
CA ALA A 32 -7.27 -20.68 13.46
C ALA A 32 -6.98 -22.15 13.12
N LYS A 33 -5.89 -22.72 13.64
CA LYS A 33 -5.55 -24.13 13.43
C LYS A 33 -6.62 -25.08 13.95
N ALA A 34 -7.19 -24.80 15.13
CA ALA A 34 -8.24 -25.64 15.70
C ALA A 34 -9.51 -25.61 14.80
N ASP A 35 -9.88 -24.44 14.30
CA ASP A 35 -11.04 -24.29 13.42
C ASP A 35 -10.80 -24.94 12.04
N LEU A 36 -9.62 -24.82 11.49
CA LEU A 36 -9.24 -25.43 10.21
C LEU A 36 -9.20 -26.96 10.31
N GLN A 37 -8.66 -27.51 11.42
CA GLN A 37 -8.68 -28.94 11.67
C GLN A 37 -10.11 -29.49 11.80
N ALA A 38 -11.00 -28.75 12.45
CA ALA A 38 -12.41 -29.11 12.52
C ALA A 38 -13.10 -29.15 11.17
N GLN A 39 -12.59 -28.38 10.20
CA GLN A 39 -13.04 -28.36 8.79
C GLN A 39 -12.32 -29.39 7.92
N GLY A 40 -11.39 -30.18 8.47
CA GLY A 40 -10.68 -31.24 7.76
C GLY A 40 -9.45 -30.75 6.98
N VAL A 41 -8.93 -29.57 7.29
CA VAL A 41 -7.68 -29.06 6.67
C VAL A 41 -6.50 -29.85 7.21
N GLU A 42 -5.66 -30.37 6.31
CA GLU A 42 -4.41 -31.05 6.64
C GLU A 42 -3.27 -30.07 6.82
N PHE A 43 -2.29 -30.43 7.66
CA PHE A 43 -1.10 -29.62 7.94
C PHE A 43 0.18 -30.37 7.56
N PRO A 44 1.23 -29.65 7.11
CA PRO A 44 1.31 -28.20 6.98
C PRO A 44 0.42 -27.65 5.86
N ILE A 45 -0.05 -26.40 6.04
CA ILE A 45 -0.65 -25.63 4.95
C ILE A 45 0.49 -25.14 4.05
N HIS A 46 0.38 -25.34 2.76
CA HIS A 46 1.31 -24.84 1.75
C HIS A 46 0.75 -23.59 1.10
N LEU A 47 1.54 -22.52 1.04
CA LEU A 47 1.18 -21.25 0.40
C LEU A 47 2.21 -20.95 -0.70
N ASP A 48 1.74 -20.90 -1.94
CA ASP A 48 2.58 -20.59 -3.09
C ASP A 48 2.84 -19.08 -3.20
N LEU A 49 4.13 -18.74 -3.32
CA LEU A 49 4.61 -17.38 -3.52
C LEU A 49 5.46 -17.30 -4.78
N PRO A 50 4.89 -16.93 -5.93
CA PRO A 50 5.66 -16.75 -7.15
C PRO A 50 6.69 -15.63 -6.95
N THR A 51 7.92 -15.94 -7.35
CA THR A 51 9.08 -15.08 -7.13
C THR A 51 9.93 -15.01 -8.38
N SER A 52 10.34 -13.79 -8.77
CA SER A 52 11.23 -13.64 -9.92
C SER A 52 12.55 -14.38 -9.69
N SER A 53 12.94 -15.21 -10.64
CA SER A 53 14.22 -15.95 -10.59
C SER A 53 15.46 -15.08 -10.84
N THR A 54 15.27 -13.82 -11.27
CA THR A 54 16.36 -12.90 -11.66
C THR A 54 16.45 -11.67 -10.78
N TYR A 55 15.39 -11.28 -10.07
CA TYR A 55 15.39 -10.11 -9.21
C TYR A 55 15.91 -10.43 -7.81
N THR A 56 17.21 -10.23 -7.60
CA THR A 56 17.94 -10.65 -6.38
C THR A 56 17.34 -10.09 -5.09
N GLU A 57 16.89 -8.84 -5.10
CA GLU A 57 16.29 -8.22 -3.89
C GLU A 57 14.93 -8.83 -3.57
N GLY A 58 14.09 -9.05 -4.58
CA GLY A 58 12.81 -9.75 -4.42
C GLY A 58 12.99 -11.17 -3.88
N ILE A 59 14.00 -11.91 -4.35
CA ILE A 59 14.34 -13.23 -3.84
C ILE A 59 14.68 -13.17 -2.35
N LYS A 60 15.51 -12.22 -1.94
CA LYS A 60 15.89 -12.04 -0.52
C LYS A 60 14.70 -11.68 0.36
N GLN A 61 13.81 -10.82 -0.14
CA GLN A 61 12.59 -10.44 0.57
C GLN A 61 11.67 -11.65 0.76
N ALA A 62 11.42 -12.42 -0.30
CA ALA A 62 10.61 -13.63 -0.25
C ALA A 62 11.21 -14.69 0.70
N GLN A 63 12.54 -14.89 0.66
CA GLN A 63 13.24 -15.80 1.58
C GLN A 63 13.14 -15.32 3.03
N SER A 64 13.28 -14.03 3.28
CA SER A 64 13.15 -13.45 4.63
C SER A 64 11.73 -13.60 5.16
N PHE A 65 10.72 -13.36 4.34
CA PHE A 65 9.31 -13.58 4.69
C PHE A 65 9.04 -15.04 5.03
N LYS A 66 9.43 -15.98 4.14
CA LYS A 66 9.36 -17.43 4.38
C LYS A 66 9.99 -17.79 5.71
N GLN A 67 11.23 -17.39 5.96
CA GLN A 67 11.95 -17.69 7.19
C GLN A 67 11.22 -17.13 8.42
N SER A 68 10.71 -15.91 8.34
CA SER A 68 9.98 -15.26 9.44
C SER A 68 8.71 -16.04 9.81
N VAL A 69 7.90 -16.40 8.82
CA VAL A 69 6.65 -17.14 9.02
C VAL A 69 6.93 -18.53 9.56
N GLU A 70 7.77 -19.33 8.88
CA GLU A 70 8.04 -20.72 9.25
C GLU A 70 8.76 -20.87 10.60
N SER A 71 9.69 -19.95 10.92
CA SER A 71 10.33 -19.97 12.24
C SER A 71 9.41 -19.53 13.38
N THR A 72 8.40 -18.72 13.07
CA THR A 72 7.43 -18.26 14.08
C THR A 72 6.34 -19.29 14.30
N LEU A 73 5.73 -19.79 13.25
CA LEU A 73 4.55 -20.68 13.33
C LEU A 73 4.90 -22.17 13.32
N GLY A 74 6.11 -22.54 12.90
CA GLY A 74 6.58 -23.91 12.71
C GLY A 74 6.29 -24.42 11.28
N ALA A 75 7.30 -25.02 10.65
CA ALA A 75 7.18 -25.60 9.32
C ALA A 75 6.24 -26.82 9.26
N GLU A 76 5.95 -27.41 10.40
CA GLU A 76 4.94 -28.46 10.55
C GLU A 76 3.49 -27.92 10.49
N ASN A 77 3.34 -26.61 10.51
CA ASN A 77 2.05 -25.92 10.46
C ASN A 77 1.83 -25.18 9.13
N ILE A 78 2.86 -24.48 8.64
CA ILE A 78 2.77 -23.66 7.44
C ILE A 78 4.11 -23.69 6.70
N VAL A 79 4.05 -23.80 5.39
CA VAL A 79 5.20 -23.77 4.49
C VAL A 79 4.92 -22.72 3.41
N ILE A 80 5.87 -21.83 3.20
CA ILE A 80 5.84 -20.90 2.08
C ILE A 80 6.65 -21.51 0.94
N ASP A 81 5.99 -21.88 -0.13
CA ASP A 81 6.62 -22.43 -1.33
C ASP A 81 7.04 -21.30 -2.27
N LEU A 82 8.35 -21.07 -2.39
CA LEU A 82 8.88 -20.07 -3.31
C LEU A 82 8.92 -20.64 -4.73
N ASN A 83 7.97 -20.25 -5.54
CA ASN A 83 7.88 -20.65 -6.94
C ASN A 83 8.75 -19.72 -7.80
N MET A 84 9.98 -20.17 -8.12
CA MET A 84 10.96 -19.38 -8.85
C MET A 84 10.68 -19.42 -10.35
N ILE A 85 10.08 -18.36 -10.89
CA ILE A 85 9.68 -18.24 -12.29
C ILE A 85 10.38 -17.09 -13.02
N SER A 86 10.22 -17.02 -14.33
CA SER A 86 10.74 -15.90 -15.11
C SER A 86 10.02 -14.60 -14.75
N GLU A 87 10.65 -13.46 -15.02
CA GLU A 87 10.01 -12.14 -14.78
C GLU A 87 8.73 -12.00 -15.63
N ASP A 88 8.75 -12.44 -16.87
CA ASP A 88 7.59 -12.38 -17.77
C ASP A 88 6.43 -13.25 -17.25
N ASP A 89 6.74 -14.46 -16.76
CA ASP A 89 5.72 -15.33 -16.16
C ASP A 89 5.17 -14.74 -14.86
N LEU A 90 6.03 -14.16 -14.02
CA LEU A 90 5.61 -13.50 -12.80
C LEU A 90 4.63 -12.36 -13.10
N GLN A 91 4.96 -11.50 -14.06
CA GLN A 91 4.06 -10.42 -14.47
C GLN A 91 2.72 -10.97 -15.03
N ARG A 92 2.77 -12.05 -15.79
CA ARG A 92 1.58 -12.66 -16.40
C ARG A 92 0.61 -13.26 -15.38
N VAL A 93 1.12 -13.89 -14.33
CA VAL A 93 0.27 -14.52 -13.28
C VAL A 93 -0.09 -13.58 -12.12
N THR A 94 0.39 -12.34 -12.16
CA THR A 94 0.15 -11.33 -11.12
C THR A 94 -0.40 -10.04 -11.73
N TYR A 95 0.44 -9.06 -11.99
CA TYR A 95 0.07 -7.70 -12.34
C TYR A 95 -0.65 -7.56 -13.69
N PHE A 96 -0.27 -8.35 -14.70
CA PHE A 96 -0.88 -8.33 -16.03
C PHE A 96 -1.95 -9.41 -16.22
N ALA A 97 -2.34 -10.11 -15.18
CA ALA A 97 -3.49 -11.00 -15.28
C ALA A 97 -4.77 -10.19 -15.57
N GLU A 98 -5.46 -10.54 -16.64
CA GLU A 98 -6.66 -9.84 -17.10
C GLU A 98 -7.89 -10.11 -16.21
N ASN A 99 -7.86 -11.23 -15.49
CA ASN A 99 -8.91 -11.64 -14.57
C ASN A 99 -8.40 -12.64 -13.53
N ALA A 100 -9.19 -12.91 -12.52
CA ALA A 100 -8.83 -13.77 -11.39
C ALA A 100 -8.45 -15.19 -11.80
N SER A 101 -9.00 -15.74 -12.89
CA SER A 101 -8.66 -17.10 -13.32
C SER A 101 -7.25 -17.26 -13.86
N GLN A 102 -6.55 -16.18 -14.13
CA GLN A 102 -5.15 -16.15 -14.54
C GLN A 102 -4.18 -15.94 -13.37
N GLN A 103 -4.70 -15.63 -12.19
CA GLN A 103 -3.91 -15.55 -10.95
C GLN A 103 -3.55 -16.97 -10.50
N ASP A 104 -2.28 -17.23 -10.28
CA ASP A 104 -1.77 -18.55 -9.87
C ASP A 104 -0.81 -18.37 -8.69
N TRP A 105 -1.38 -18.05 -7.53
CA TRP A 105 -0.65 -17.81 -6.30
C TRP A 105 -1.58 -17.79 -5.08
N ASP A 106 -1.03 -18.10 -3.91
CA ASP A 106 -1.68 -17.88 -2.60
C ASP A 106 -1.20 -16.58 -1.97
N LEU A 107 0.06 -16.21 -2.21
CA LEU A 107 0.68 -14.98 -1.76
C LEU A 107 1.29 -14.25 -2.96
N ASN A 108 1.14 -12.94 -3.00
CA ASN A 108 1.70 -12.11 -4.06
C ASN A 108 2.49 -10.92 -3.49
N ASN A 109 3.75 -10.78 -3.89
CA ASN A 109 4.61 -9.64 -3.57
C ASN A 109 5.02 -8.82 -4.80
N ASN A 110 4.45 -9.12 -5.97
CA ASN A 110 4.71 -8.40 -7.22
C ASN A 110 3.58 -7.40 -7.51
N LEU A 111 3.45 -6.42 -6.62
CA LEU A 111 2.43 -5.38 -6.70
C LEU A 111 3.07 -4.00 -6.68
N GLY A 112 2.44 -3.06 -7.35
CA GLY A 112 2.87 -1.68 -7.33
C GLY A 112 1.75 -0.75 -7.80
N TRP A 113 1.63 0.38 -7.12
CA TRP A 113 0.69 1.42 -7.49
C TRP A 113 1.26 2.80 -7.21
N GLY A 114 1.07 3.71 -8.14
CA GLY A 114 1.37 5.13 -7.97
C GLY A 114 0.09 5.95 -7.93
N PRO A 115 -0.01 6.96 -7.06
CA PRO A 115 -1.24 7.75 -6.97
C PRO A 115 -1.46 8.58 -8.24
N ASP A 116 -2.70 8.65 -8.68
CA ASP A 116 -3.11 9.54 -9.76
C ASP A 116 -3.24 10.98 -9.28
N TYR A 117 -3.76 11.15 -8.07
CA TYR A 117 -4.05 12.42 -7.43
C TYR A 117 -3.58 12.43 -5.98
N THR A 118 -3.55 13.59 -5.34
CA THR A 118 -3.21 13.75 -3.93
C THR A 118 -4.37 13.43 -2.97
N ASP A 119 -5.29 12.62 -3.37
CA ASP A 119 -6.43 12.18 -2.57
C ASP A 119 -6.23 10.71 -2.18
N PRO A 120 -6.59 10.29 -0.97
CA PRO A 120 -6.45 8.91 -0.51
C PRO A 120 -7.18 7.89 -1.40
N SER A 121 -8.22 8.30 -2.11
CA SER A 121 -8.93 7.47 -3.09
C SER A 121 -7.99 6.85 -4.13
N SER A 122 -6.93 7.56 -4.50
CA SER A 122 -5.92 7.06 -5.44
C SER A 122 -5.23 5.76 -5.00
N TYR A 123 -5.25 5.44 -3.71
CA TYR A 123 -4.69 4.20 -3.18
C TYR A 123 -5.74 3.20 -2.69
N ILE A 124 -6.87 3.69 -2.19
CA ILE A 124 -7.86 2.84 -1.53
C ILE A 124 -8.93 2.34 -2.51
N ASP A 125 -9.39 3.20 -3.43
CA ASP A 125 -10.47 2.84 -4.33
C ASP A 125 -10.10 1.70 -5.30
N ILE A 126 -8.82 1.57 -5.65
CA ILE A 126 -8.32 0.50 -6.53
C ILE A 126 -8.48 -0.91 -5.94
N THR A 127 -8.64 -1.01 -4.63
CA THR A 127 -8.79 -2.25 -3.90
C THR A 127 -10.24 -2.56 -3.51
N SER A 128 -11.21 -1.75 -3.97
CA SER A 128 -12.64 -2.00 -3.75
C SER A 128 -13.07 -3.35 -4.33
N GLY A 129 -13.80 -4.13 -3.57
CA GLY A 129 -14.40 -5.38 -4.04
C GLY A 129 -15.48 -5.17 -5.11
N LYS A 130 -16.14 -4.01 -5.12
CA LYS A 130 -17.19 -3.66 -6.09
C LYS A 130 -16.65 -3.10 -7.40
N SER A 131 -15.61 -2.27 -7.34
CA SER A 131 -15.19 -1.45 -8.49
C SER A 131 -13.69 -1.23 -8.59
N GLY A 132 -12.89 -1.87 -7.74
CA GLY A 132 -11.44 -1.69 -7.72
C GLY A 132 -10.78 -2.25 -8.98
N GLU A 133 -10.04 -1.43 -9.69
CA GLU A 133 -9.38 -1.83 -10.95
C GLU A 133 -8.26 -2.85 -10.75
N ASN A 134 -7.79 -3.03 -9.54
CA ASN A 134 -6.71 -3.96 -9.20
C ASN A 134 -7.12 -5.03 -8.16
N ALA A 135 -8.41 -5.25 -7.92
CA ALA A 135 -8.87 -6.27 -6.97
C ALA A 135 -8.34 -7.66 -7.31
N ASN A 136 -8.28 -8.01 -8.60
CA ASN A 136 -7.74 -9.28 -9.05
C ASN A 136 -6.24 -9.43 -8.72
N ALA A 137 -5.42 -8.41 -8.97
CA ALA A 137 -3.98 -8.47 -8.71
C ALA A 137 -3.63 -8.47 -7.21
N TYR A 138 -4.46 -7.81 -6.39
CA TYR A 138 -4.22 -7.72 -4.94
C TYR A 138 -4.84 -8.87 -4.14
N PHE A 139 -5.99 -9.38 -4.57
CA PHE A 139 -6.79 -10.32 -3.78
C PHE A 139 -7.23 -11.57 -4.54
N GLY A 140 -6.87 -11.70 -5.81
CA GLY A 140 -7.19 -12.88 -6.60
C GLY A 140 -8.67 -13.04 -6.97
N PHE A 141 -9.47 -11.96 -6.98
CA PHE A 141 -10.85 -11.99 -7.46
C PHE A 141 -11.18 -10.77 -8.33
N ASP A 142 -12.12 -10.93 -9.25
CA ASP A 142 -12.57 -9.84 -10.12
C ASP A 142 -13.56 -8.94 -9.41
N ALA A 143 -13.33 -7.61 -9.42
CA ALA A 143 -14.22 -6.65 -8.82
C ALA A 143 -15.64 -6.72 -9.43
N GLY A 144 -16.66 -6.43 -8.62
CA GLY A 144 -18.06 -6.46 -9.03
C GLY A 144 -18.63 -7.89 -9.18
N THR A 145 -17.86 -8.93 -8.97
CA THR A 145 -18.33 -10.30 -8.96
C THR A 145 -18.97 -10.64 -7.60
N ASN A 146 -19.99 -11.48 -7.60
CA ASN A 146 -20.55 -12.02 -6.36
C ASN A 146 -19.65 -13.16 -5.83
N ASN A 147 -18.43 -12.79 -5.43
CA ASN A 147 -17.43 -13.74 -4.96
C ASN A 147 -17.70 -14.13 -3.51
N ALA A 148 -17.96 -15.41 -3.26
CA ALA A 148 -18.27 -15.90 -1.91
C ALA A 148 -17.09 -15.77 -0.95
N ALA A 149 -15.84 -15.92 -1.43
CA ALA A 149 -14.65 -15.78 -0.61
C ALA A 149 -14.42 -14.30 -0.22
N ALA A 150 -14.57 -13.37 -1.16
CA ALA A 150 -14.49 -11.94 -0.87
C ALA A 150 -15.55 -11.52 0.16
N LYS A 151 -16.79 -12.03 0.02
CA LYS A 151 -17.86 -11.77 0.99
C LYS A 151 -17.55 -12.36 2.35
N ALA A 152 -17.03 -13.58 2.42
CA ALA A 152 -16.63 -14.22 3.66
C ALA A 152 -15.46 -13.49 4.33
N ALA A 153 -14.56 -12.87 3.55
CA ALA A 153 -13.48 -12.03 4.03
C ALA A 153 -13.92 -10.62 4.47
N GLY A 154 -15.21 -10.27 4.33
CA GLY A 154 -15.76 -8.99 4.82
C GLY A 154 -15.68 -7.82 3.83
N PHE A 155 -15.47 -8.06 2.54
CA PHE A 155 -15.40 -6.98 1.55
C PHE A 155 -16.65 -6.11 1.46
N ASP A 156 -17.83 -6.62 1.85
CA ASP A 156 -19.05 -5.80 1.92
C ASP A 156 -18.88 -4.62 2.90
N GLU A 157 -18.22 -4.85 4.06
CA GLU A 157 -17.92 -3.81 5.04
C GLU A 157 -16.84 -2.84 4.50
N TYR A 158 -15.78 -3.37 3.92
CA TYR A 158 -14.72 -2.58 3.32
C TYR A 158 -15.22 -1.64 2.22
N ASP A 159 -16.02 -2.16 1.31
CA ASP A 159 -16.64 -1.36 0.25
C ASP A 159 -17.57 -0.27 0.79
N GLN A 160 -18.27 -0.54 1.90
CA GLN A 160 -19.08 0.48 2.55
C GLN A 160 -18.24 1.62 3.13
N LEU A 161 -17.08 1.31 3.75
CA LEU A 161 -16.14 2.32 4.24
C LEU A 161 -15.62 3.21 3.10
N ILE A 162 -15.29 2.61 1.94
CA ILE A 162 -14.87 3.34 0.74
C ILE A 162 -16.00 4.24 0.24
N GLU A 163 -17.20 3.72 0.08
CA GLU A 163 -18.37 4.49 -0.39
C GLU A 163 -18.66 5.69 0.52
N ASP A 164 -18.56 5.50 1.83
CA ASP A 164 -18.82 6.56 2.81
C ASP A 164 -17.72 7.65 2.76
N ALA A 165 -16.48 7.26 2.45
CA ALA A 165 -15.39 8.20 2.22
C ALA A 165 -15.56 8.97 0.90
N GLN A 166 -15.98 8.30 -0.16
CA GLN A 166 -16.25 8.92 -1.46
C GLN A 166 -17.39 9.96 -1.41
N LYS A 167 -18.42 9.70 -0.59
CA LYS A 167 -19.55 10.63 -0.37
C LYS A 167 -19.16 11.91 0.38
N GLU A 168 -18.05 11.90 1.12
CA GLU A 168 -17.58 13.10 1.82
C GLU A 168 -16.81 14.00 0.86
N THR A 169 -17.48 15.05 0.40
CA THR A 169 -16.95 16.01 -0.59
C THR A 169 -16.78 17.42 -0.03
N THR A 170 -17.20 17.69 1.19
CA THR A 170 -17.25 19.03 1.76
C THR A 170 -16.17 19.29 2.80
N ASP A 171 -15.83 18.29 3.61
CA ASP A 171 -14.85 18.39 4.68
C ASP A 171 -13.68 17.44 4.38
N VAL A 172 -12.56 18.01 3.97
CA VAL A 172 -11.35 17.26 3.63
C VAL A 172 -10.83 16.43 4.81
N ASN A 173 -10.89 16.93 6.03
CA ASN A 173 -10.39 16.19 7.20
C ASN A 173 -11.27 14.96 7.47
N LYS A 174 -12.60 15.12 7.43
CA LYS A 174 -13.51 13.99 7.57
C LYS A 174 -13.36 12.97 6.45
N ARG A 175 -13.11 13.42 5.22
CA ARG A 175 -12.81 12.53 4.11
C ARG A 175 -11.57 11.69 4.40
N TYR A 176 -10.48 12.31 4.87
CA TYR A 176 -9.26 11.60 5.24
C TYR A 176 -9.47 10.65 6.42
N GLU A 177 -10.24 11.04 7.45
CA GLU A 177 -10.60 10.15 8.57
C GLU A 177 -11.33 8.88 8.09
N LYS A 178 -12.28 9.03 7.17
CA LYS A 178 -13.02 7.90 6.60
C LYS A 178 -12.12 6.97 5.77
N TYR A 179 -11.25 7.52 4.95
CA TYR A 179 -10.26 6.71 4.22
C TYR A 179 -9.24 6.05 5.17
N ALA A 180 -8.87 6.70 6.26
CA ALA A 180 -8.03 6.08 7.28
C ALA A 180 -8.73 4.89 7.94
N ALA A 181 -10.06 4.94 8.13
CA ALA A 181 -10.83 3.80 8.63
C ALA A 181 -10.83 2.64 7.62
N ALA A 182 -11.00 2.91 6.31
CA ALA A 182 -10.89 1.88 5.29
C ALA A 182 -9.48 1.27 5.23
N GLN A 183 -8.42 2.10 5.33
CA GLN A 183 -7.04 1.61 5.40
C GLN A 183 -6.80 0.75 6.65
N ALA A 184 -7.36 1.14 7.79
CA ALA A 184 -7.25 0.36 9.02
C ALA A 184 -7.91 -1.01 8.90
N TRP A 185 -9.11 -1.06 8.33
CA TRP A 185 -9.80 -2.33 8.05
C TRP A 185 -8.94 -3.23 7.16
N LEU A 186 -8.40 -2.69 6.07
CA LEU A 186 -7.56 -3.45 5.12
C LEU A 186 -6.30 -4.02 5.78
N THR A 187 -5.70 -3.27 6.70
CA THR A 187 -4.53 -3.73 7.46
C THR A 187 -4.91 -4.81 8.49
N ASP A 188 -6.02 -4.61 9.21
CA ASP A 188 -6.48 -5.53 10.27
C ASP A 188 -6.99 -6.86 9.69
N SER A 189 -7.57 -6.83 8.48
CA SER A 189 -8.00 -8.03 7.76
C SER A 189 -6.85 -8.95 7.33
N ALA A 190 -5.59 -8.49 7.39
CA ALA A 190 -4.39 -9.17 6.92
C ALA A 190 -4.41 -9.57 5.42
N LEU A 191 -5.33 -9.00 4.63
CA LEU A 191 -5.37 -9.18 3.17
C LEU A 191 -4.20 -8.46 2.47
N LEU A 192 -3.74 -7.36 3.06
CA LEU A 192 -2.48 -6.72 2.73
C LEU A 192 -1.57 -6.69 3.96
N ILE A 193 -0.41 -7.30 3.84
CA ILE A 193 0.56 -7.40 4.93
C ILE A 193 1.59 -6.28 4.79
N PRO A 194 1.57 -5.23 5.64
CA PRO A 194 2.59 -4.20 5.62
C PRO A 194 3.95 -4.77 6.02
N ILE A 195 4.97 -4.58 5.19
CA ILE A 195 6.32 -5.12 5.42
C ILE A 195 7.26 -4.00 5.85
N HIS A 196 7.30 -2.90 5.11
CA HIS A 196 8.14 -1.75 5.43
C HIS A 196 7.61 -0.48 4.75
N SER A 197 8.04 0.66 5.22
CA SER A 197 7.92 1.92 4.50
C SER A 197 9.24 2.27 3.84
N ASP A 198 9.18 2.67 2.60
CA ASP A 198 10.35 3.23 1.94
C ASP A 198 10.79 4.50 2.67
N GLY A 199 11.94 4.42 3.31
CA GLY A 199 12.56 5.56 3.97
C GLY A 199 13.23 6.49 2.98
N ALA A 200 13.47 7.73 3.42
CA ALA A 200 14.25 8.69 2.65
C ALA A 200 15.70 8.19 2.51
N SER A 201 16.05 7.70 1.34
CA SER A 201 17.44 7.40 1.03
C SER A 201 18.24 8.69 0.82
N PRO A 202 19.45 8.79 1.34
CA PRO A 202 20.34 9.91 1.04
C PRO A 202 20.58 10.01 -0.47
N VAL A 203 20.33 11.18 -1.04
CA VAL A 203 20.57 11.43 -2.46
C VAL A 203 21.56 12.57 -2.66
N VAL A 204 22.43 12.40 -3.64
CA VAL A 204 23.31 13.47 -4.12
C VAL A 204 22.71 14.02 -5.41
N ARG A 205 22.38 15.30 -5.44
CA ARG A 205 21.72 15.92 -6.58
C ARG A 205 22.40 17.23 -7.01
N LYS A 206 22.28 17.52 -8.29
CA LYS A 206 22.59 18.82 -8.89
C LYS A 206 21.35 19.59 -9.37
N THR A 207 20.17 19.03 -9.16
CA THR A 207 18.90 19.71 -9.47
C THR A 207 18.65 20.82 -8.45
N VAL A 208 18.29 22.00 -8.93
CA VAL A 208 17.89 23.11 -8.07
C VAL A 208 16.65 22.69 -7.26
N PRO A 209 16.71 22.73 -5.94
CA PRO A 209 15.59 22.29 -5.12
C PRO A 209 14.33 23.08 -5.45
N TYR A 210 13.23 22.36 -5.62
CA TYR A 210 11.90 22.93 -5.91
C TYR A 210 11.77 23.68 -7.25
N SER A 211 12.69 23.49 -8.18
CA SER A 211 12.57 24.04 -9.55
C SER A 211 11.60 23.24 -10.40
N ALA A 212 11.44 21.94 -10.14
CA ALA A 212 10.45 21.14 -10.84
C ALA A 212 9.02 21.61 -10.55
N ALA A 213 8.11 21.40 -11.49
CA ALA A 213 6.68 21.65 -11.28
C ALA A 213 6.18 20.84 -10.09
N PHE A 214 5.54 21.51 -9.16
CA PHE A 214 5.19 20.96 -7.86
C PHE A 214 3.72 20.59 -7.72
N ALA A 215 2.97 20.74 -8.77
CA ALA A 215 1.55 20.47 -8.72
C ALA A 215 1.30 19.00 -9.06
N TRP A 216 0.87 18.26 -8.10
CA TRP A 216 0.08 17.06 -8.28
C TRP A 216 -1.28 17.48 -8.87
N THR A 217 -1.28 18.02 -10.05
CA THR A 217 -2.50 18.48 -10.68
C THR A 217 -2.96 17.43 -11.66
N GLY A 218 -3.56 16.38 -11.09
CA GLY A 218 -4.43 15.55 -11.88
C GLY A 218 -3.79 14.84 -13.07
N HIS A 219 -2.52 14.45 -12.99
CA HIS A 219 -1.94 13.54 -13.97
C HIS A 219 -1.00 12.53 -13.34
N LYS A 220 -1.10 11.31 -13.80
CA LYS A 220 -0.15 10.24 -13.53
C LYS A 220 1.26 10.67 -13.99
N GLY A 221 2.29 10.20 -13.29
CA GLY A 221 3.65 10.29 -13.78
C GLY A 221 4.34 11.62 -13.51
N GLN A 222 4.13 12.21 -12.35
CA GLN A 222 4.91 13.37 -11.88
C GLN A 222 6.44 13.17 -11.95
N THR A 223 6.92 11.92 -11.95
CA THR A 223 8.33 11.59 -12.17
C THR A 223 8.87 12.06 -13.51
N PHE A 224 8.01 12.29 -14.48
CA PHE A 224 8.35 12.77 -15.83
C PHE A 224 8.14 14.28 -16.02
N ASN A 225 7.93 15.01 -14.94
CA ASN A 225 7.61 16.43 -14.99
C ASN A 225 8.87 17.30 -15.02
N TYR A 226 9.62 17.21 -16.11
CA TYR A 226 10.92 17.88 -16.28
C TYR A 226 10.84 19.32 -16.76
N LYS A 227 9.67 19.82 -17.12
CA LYS A 227 9.52 21.10 -17.85
C LYS A 227 10.20 22.31 -17.19
N TYR A 228 10.23 22.36 -15.86
CA TYR A 228 10.80 23.46 -15.09
C TYR A 228 12.00 23.05 -14.25
N LEU A 229 12.50 21.83 -14.48
CA LEU A 229 13.65 21.33 -13.74
C LEU A 229 14.90 22.09 -14.15
N GLU A 230 15.57 22.70 -13.18
CA GLU A 230 16.85 23.38 -13.36
C GLU A 230 17.97 22.54 -12.80
N VAL A 231 19.11 22.51 -13.50
CA VAL A 231 20.31 21.80 -13.06
C VAL A 231 21.42 22.83 -12.87
N GLN A 232 22.18 22.69 -11.79
CA GLN A 232 23.30 23.54 -11.44
C GLN A 232 24.62 22.75 -11.41
N ASP A 233 25.77 23.43 -11.47
CA ASP A 233 27.06 22.77 -11.48
C ASP A 233 27.45 22.19 -10.10
N LYS A 234 26.97 22.80 -9.03
CA LYS A 234 27.28 22.40 -7.66
C LYS A 234 26.30 21.41 -7.11
N VAL A 235 26.80 20.47 -6.33
CA VAL A 235 25.97 19.58 -5.52
C VAL A 235 25.20 20.41 -4.48
N VAL A 236 23.93 20.08 -4.29
CA VAL A 236 23.07 20.72 -3.28
C VAL A 236 23.47 20.23 -1.90
N SER A 237 23.86 21.14 -1.01
CA SER A 237 24.09 20.80 0.39
C SER A 237 22.77 20.66 1.14
N ALA A 238 22.76 19.91 2.26
CA ALA A 238 21.59 19.81 3.14
C ALA A 238 21.09 21.18 3.59
N LYS A 239 22.03 22.09 3.94
CA LYS A 239 21.69 23.46 4.35
C LYS A 239 21.01 24.26 3.23
N ASP A 240 21.48 24.13 1.99
CA ASP A 240 20.88 24.84 0.86
C ASP A 240 19.50 24.25 0.54
N TYR A 241 19.35 22.93 0.67
CA TYR A 241 18.07 22.26 0.50
C TYR A 241 17.05 22.74 1.55
N ASP A 242 17.41 22.77 2.82
CA ASP A 242 16.54 23.22 3.91
C ASP A 242 16.11 24.68 3.72
N LYS A 243 17.06 25.55 3.34
CA LYS A 243 16.74 26.95 3.03
C LYS A 243 15.77 27.07 1.85
N ALA A 244 15.99 26.32 0.79
CA ALA A 244 15.09 26.31 -0.37
C ALA A 244 13.71 25.77 -0.01
N ARG A 245 13.61 24.72 0.83
CA ARG A 245 12.35 24.16 1.33
C ARG A 245 11.56 25.21 2.11
N ASP A 246 12.20 25.91 3.02
CA ASP A 246 11.55 26.90 3.87
C ASP A 246 11.06 28.12 3.06
N GLN A 247 11.83 28.52 2.06
CA GLN A 247 11.42 29.56 1.11
C GLN A 247 10.21 29.08 0.29
N TRP A 248 10.28 27.88 -0.28
CA TRP A 248 9.21 27.30 -1.06
C TRP A 248 7.91 27.17 -0.27
N LYS A 249 7.95 26.75 1.00
CA LYS A 249 6.76 26.69 1.86
C LYS A 249 6.06 28.04 1.95
N LYS A 250 6.81 29.13 2.18
CA LYS A 250 6.26 30.50 2.23
C LYS A 250 5.63 30.93 0.90
N GLU A 251 6.29 30.62 -0.20
CA GLU A 251 5.79 30.93 -1.55
C GLU A 251 4.51 30.15 -1.88
N LYS A 252 4.48 28.85 -1.50
CA LYS A 252 3.30 28.01 -1.65
C LYS A 252 2.11 28.55 -0.86
N GLU A 253 2.30 28.90 0.40
CA GLU A 253 1.24 29.47 1.25
C GLU A 253 0.67 30.76 0.62
N LYS A 254 1.55 31.63 0.18
CA LYS A 254 1.14 32.88 -0.50
C LYS A 254 0.39 32.62 -1.80
N SER A 255 0.87 31.67 -2.59
CA SER A 255 0.23 31.30 -3.86
C SER A 255 -1.13 30.65 -3.63
N ASN A 256 -1.25 29.75 -2.67
CA ASN A 256 -2.52 29.10 -2.33
C ASN A 256 -3.55 30.10 -1.82
N LYS A 257 -3.13 31.04 -0.96
CA LYS A 257 -4.00 32.11 -0.48
C LYS A 257 -4.54 32.96 -1.63
N LYS A 258 -3.66 33.34 -2.56
CA LYS A 258 -4.08 34.10 -3.74
C LYS A 258 -5.04 33.31 -4.62
N ALA A 259 -4.77 32.03 -4.86
CA ALA A 259 -5.65 31.17 -5.64
C ALA A 259 -7.02 31.00 -4.98
N GLN A 260 -7.06 30.86 -3.66
CA GLN A 260 -8.31 30.81 -2.90
C GLN A 260 -9.12 32.14 -3.02
N GLU A 261 -8.47 33.27 -2.85
CA GLU A 261 -9.09 34.58 -3.02
C GLU A 261 -9.64 34.81 -4.44
N GLU A 262 -8.98 34.26 -5.44
CA GLU A 262 -9.46 34.30 -6.84
C GLU A 262 -10.65 33.36 -7.04
N LEU A 263 -10.60 32.15 -6.51
CA LEU A 263 -11.70 31.19 -6.59
C LEU A 263 -12.98 31.73 -5.97
N GLU A 264 -12.89 32.35 -4.79
CA GLU A 264 -14.03 32.94 -4.07
C GLU A 264 -14.74 34.05 -4.89
N LYS A 265 -14.04 34.69 -5.80
CA LYS A 265 -14.66 35.70 -6.72
C LYS A 265 -15.49 35.04 -7.81
N HIS A 266 -15.26 33.79 -8.12
CA HIS A 266 -15.97 33.06 -9.19
C HIS A 266 -17.10 32.17 -8.67
N VAL A 267 -17.13 31.91 -7.35
CA VAL A 267 -18.17 31.12 -6.68
C VAL A 267 -19.24 32.06 -6.11
N LYS A 268 -19.85 32.88 -6.94
CA LYS A 268 -21.00 33.70 -6.56
C LYS A 268 -22.24 33.34 -7.36
#